data_a1108107368e1d6d04e29e4b86d4e83c
#
_entry.id   a1108107368e1d6d04e29e4b86d4e83c
#
_cell.length_a   1.000
_cell.length_b   1.000
_cell.length_c   1.000
_cell.angle_alpha   90.00
_cell.angle_beta   90.00
_cell.angle_gamma   90.00
#
_symmetry.space_group_name_H-M   'P 1'
#
loop_
_entity.id
_entity.type
_entity.pdbx_description
1 polymer ?
#
loop_
_entity_poly.entity_id
_entity_poly.type
_entity_poly.pdbx_seq_one_letter_code
_entity_poly.pdbx_strand_id
1 'polypeptide(L)'
;MRRFIFVVAICSLIIFMAGSGMTASWPPAGFTESAADQNTAFPLTKATAVTVIAPLPASCPSHPAACDKLNFLRVRHVNGPVNPSDANRILIAQPGVLEGASAFYNVAANLVTRAYNEKGKFVEFWAIDRRSNCLEDMNGLRLARETGNLHDLVDYYYRNKPYHGQHFQGYIKPLTDDAKWLVEIGMEQTLKDWNEVITRGIPDPAVRQQKVYIGGHSLGGFLTGAYACADFDGDPTTIADAGYNQAAGYFALDSLITSDPLLSVQAGDLVSLRNLLGKIPDGAVSLMRAGLFERFVFLPGVITPEIMHLLTGVGYAAMVAPDTETDLIAYLPASDSVKGCYRFYHSRNIWDYLASKPSIYKFRYTNQALMALFMDDNAMPINIIQASLGFFGGGSVAEKHFPFGSGGTLAIATNSGTYLKKGPLYTWINYNEIEGVTIPNNNDGVPFTTAGKEVTDANDLARSLGALPMDFVEKYFPMRLAVESMMGSDVIVHPDGISQRPVINIVAGDGAKLGEDQLSPDSPIIPGYNHLDVLTAAAVQNDGEPEKVTTNLLNFIFP
;
A
#
# COMPACT_ATOMS: atom_id res chain seq x y z
N MET A 1 63.15 -29.65 64.37
CA MET A 1 63.04 -28.58 63.36
C MET A 1 62.29 -29.10 62.15
N ARG A 2 61.00 -28.81 62.06
CA ARG A 2 60.14 -29.09 60.89
C ARG A 2 59.37 -27.81 60.58
N ARG A 3 59.68 -27.28 59.38
CA ARG A 3 58.97 -26.09 58.83
C ARG A 3 57.66 -26.54 58.21
N PHE A 4 56.54 -25.99 58.69
CA PHE A 4 55.23 -26.09 58.03
C PHE A 4 55.14 -24.98 57.00
N ILE A 5 54.86 -25.33 55.76
CA ILE A 5 54.50 -24.41 54.66
C ILE A 5 53.00 -24.40 54.56
N PHE A 6 52.38 -23.24 54.81
CA PHE A 6 50.94 -23.01 54.54
C PHE A 6 50.81 -22.59 53.06
N VAL A 7 50.08 -23.38 52.29
CA VAL A 7 49.64 -23.02 50.95
C VAL A 7 48.24 -22.43 51.09
N VAL A 8 48.09 -21.10 50.82
CA VAL A 8 46.78 -20.42 50.75
C VAL A 8 46.29 -20.57 49.31
N ALA A 9 45.23 -21.38 49.10
CA ALA A 9 44.51 -21.48 47.83
C ALA A 9 43.52 -20.32 47.76
N ILE A 10 43.76 -19.34 46.89
CA ILE A 10 42.82 -18.29 46.53
C ILE A 10 41.86 -18.88 45.49
N CYS A 11 40.64 -19.25 45.91
CA CYS A 11 39.55 -19.55 44.97
C CYS A 11 38.99 -18.22 44.44
N SER A 12 39.37 -17.86 43.24
CA SER A 12 38.71 -16.76 42.48
C SER A 12 37.31 -17.19 42.08
N LEU A 13 36.31 -16.75 42.77
CA LEU A 13 34.91 -16.92 42.41
C LEU A 13 34.61 -15.94 41.27
N ILE A 14 34.62 -16.39 40.05
CA ILE A 14 34.11 -15.63 38.89
C ILE A 14 32.61 -15.68 38.98
N ILE A 15 31.99 -14.61 39.51
CA ILE A 15 30.57 -14.40 39.43
C ILE A 15 30.26 -13.98 37.98
N PHE A 16 29.78 -14.92 37.16
CA PHE A 16 29.09 -14.60 35.93
C PHE A 16 27.79 -13.84 36.32
N MET A 17 27.84 -12.53 36.32
CA MET A 17 26.61 -11.74 36.24
C MET A 17 26.04 -11.99 34.85
N ALA A 18 25.16 -12.99 34.75
CA ALA A 18 24.19 -13.02 33.68
C ALA A 18 23.34 -11.75 33.84
N GLY A 19 23.70 -10.72 33.08
CA GLY A 19 22.84 -9.57 32.93
C GLY A 19 21.50 -10.09 32.40
N SER A 20 20.51 -10.21 33.26
CA SER A 20 19.12 -10.27 32.86
C SER A 20 18.84 -8.96 32.13
N GLY A 21 19.06 -8.94 30.81
CA GLY A 21 18.57 -7.87 29.97
C GLY A 21 17.10 -7.72 30.27
N MET A 22 16.71 -6.61 30.90
CA MET A 22 15.32 -6.25 31.00
C MET A 22 14.84 -6.16 29.56
N THR A 23 14.04 -7.13 29.11
CA THR A 23 13.34 -7.03 27.83
C THR A 23 12.48 -5.78 27.92
N ALA A 24 12.82 -4.76 27.10
CA ALA A 24 12.08 -3.52 27.07
C ALA A 24 10.61 -3.87 26.83
N SER A 25 9.71 -3.31 27.66
CA SER A 25 8.28 -3.57 27.53
C SER A 25 7.75 -2.95 26.23
N TRP A 26 6.90 -3.67 25.53
CA TRP A 26 6.16 -3.12 24.39
C TRP A 26 4.86 -2.44 24.87
N PRO A 27 4.46 -1.28 24.34
CA PRO A 27 5.21 -0.42 23.42
C PRO A 27 6.33 0.38 24.10
N PRO A 28 7.43 0.70 23.39
CA PRO A 28 8.51 1.52 23.95
C PRO A 28 8.09 2.97 24.17
N ALA A 29 8.92 3.73 24.88
CA ALA A 29 8.67 5.15 25.15
C ALA A 29 8.48 5.95 23.84
N GLY A 30 7.42 6.75 23.79
CA GLY A 30 7.04 7.52 22.62
C GLY A 30 6.23 6.74 21.58
N PHE A 31 5.90 5.47 21.86
CA PHE A 31 4.98 4.67 21.07
C PHE A 31 3.65 4.53 21.79
N THR A 32 2.57 4.51 21.01
CA THR A 32 1.23 4.13 21.49
C THR A 32 0.64 3.11 20.54
N GLU A 33 -0.10 2.15 21.07
CA GLU A 33 -0.77 1.11 20.29
C GLU A 33 -2.27 1.17 20.55
N SER A 34 -3.06 1.19 19.49
CA SER A 34 -4.52 1.23 19.53
C SER A 34 -5.12 0.13 18.66
N ALA A 35 -6.41 -0.14 18.84
CA ALA A 35 -7.10 -1.12 18.00
C ALA A 35 -7.16 -0.63 16.54
N ALA A 36 -6.96 -1.57 15.62
CA ALA A 36 -7.30 -1.43 14.21
C ALA A 36 -8.39 -2.46 13.87
N ASP A 37 -9.01 -2.31 12.72
CA ASP A 37 -9.96 -3.30 12.23
C ASP A 37 -9.29 -4.67 12.12
N GLN A 38 -10.06 -5.70 12.46
CA GLN A 38 -9.57 -7.07 12.37
C GLN A 38 -9.97 -7.68 11.03
N ASN A 39 -9.04 -8.33 10.35
CA ASN A 39 -9.35 -9.06 9.14
C ASN A 39 -10.11 -10.36 9.49
N THR A 40 -11.42 -10.36 9.28
CA THR A 40 -12.28 -11.47 9.65
C THR A 40 -12.04 -12.75 8.83
N ALA A 41 -11.39 -12.63 7.66
CA ALA A 41 -10.95 -13.78 6.88
C ALA A 41 -9.77 -14.52 7.55
N PHE A 42 -9.03 -13.83 8.44
CA PHE A 42 -7.87 -14.36 9.15
C PHE A 42 -8.02 -14.26 10.67
N PRO A 43 -8.90 -15.07 11.30
CA PRO A 43 -9.24 -14.92 12.72
C PRO A 43 -8.07 -15.21 13.68
N LEU A 44 -6.98 -15.78 13.20
CA LEU A 44 -5.77 -16.03 13.98
C LEU A 44 -4.83 -14.81 14.04
N THR A 45 -5.21 -13.70 13.40
CA THR A 45 -4.41 -12.47 13.39
C THR A 45 -5.00 -11.41 14.30
N LYS A 46 -4.13 -10.53 14.78
CA LYS A 46 -4.48 -9.31 15.50
C LYS A 46 -3.80 -8.13 14.81
N ALA A 47 -4.61 -7.20 14.33
CA ALA A 47 -4.15 -5.93 13.77
C ALA A 47 -4.26 -4.82 14.82
N THR A 48 -3.25 -3.97 14.89
CA THR A 48 -3.20 -2.77 15.72
C THR A 48 -2.56 -1.61 14.98
N ALA A 49 -3.01 -0.40 15.27
CA ALA A 49 -2.40 0.82 14.78
C ALA A 49 -1.37 1.30 15.81
N VAL A 50 -0.13 1.46 15.39
CA VAL A 50 0.95 1.96 16.23
C VAL A 50 1.33 3.37 15.78
N THR A 51 1.40 4.29 16.74
CA THR A 51 1.81 5.68 16.53
C THR A 51 3.11 5.94 17.26
N VAL A 52 4.06 6.59 16.59
CA VAL A 52 5.39 6.95 17.12
C VAL A 52 5.51 8.48 17.12
N ILE A 53 5.87 9.07 18.25
CA ILE A 53 6.18 10.50 18.31
C ILE A 53 7.55 10.73 17.65
N ALA A 54 7.57 11.46 16.54
CA ALA A 54 8.75 11.74 15.73
C ALA A 54 8.61 13.13 15.06
N PRO A 55 8.88 14.22 15.81
CA PRO A 55 8.74 15.58 15.30
C PRO A 55 9.61 15.82 14.07
N LEU A 56 9.08 16.56 13.10
CA LEU A 56 9.87 17.07 11.98
C LEU A 56 10.93 18.08 12.46
N PRO A 57 12.02 18.24 11.72
CA PRO A 57 13.04 19.24 12.05
C PRO A 57 12.45 20.65 12.21
N ALA A 58 12.97 21.43 13.14
CA ALA A 58 12.51 22.81 13.39
C ALA A 58 12.62 23.75 12.17
N SER A 59 13.41 23.37 11.17
CA SER A 59 13.52 24.07 9.88
C SER A 59 12.37 23.78 8.91
N CYS A 60 11.55 22.73 9.19
CA CYS A 60 10.40 22.42 8.37
C CYS A 60 9.35 23.53 8.47
N PRO A 61 8.69 23.91 7.36
CA PRO A 61 7.58 24.85 7.40
C PRO A 61 6.45 24.40 8.36
N SER A 62 5.62 25.35 8.78
CA SER A 62 4.46 25.09 9.63
C SER A 62 3.60 23.95 9.06
N HIS A 63 3.24 22.99 9.91
CA HIS A 63 2.49 21.80 9.57
C HIS A 63 1.56 21.39 10.74
N PRO A 64 0.55 20.58 10.50
CA PRO A 64 -0.32 20.06 11.56
C PRO A 64 0.48 19.23 12.59
N ALA A 65 0.18 19.36 13.89
CA ALA A 65 0.84 18.59 14.94
C ALA A 65 0.65 17.06 14.81
N ALA A 66 -0.37 16.62 14.06
CA ALA A 66 -0.53 15.22 13.72
C ALA A 66 0.63 14.68 12.88
N CYS A 67 1.28 15.57 12.09
CA CYS A 67 2.40 15.23 11.22
C CYS A 67 3.74 15.08 11.95
N ASP A 68 3.79 15.40 13.26
CA ASP A 68 4.92 15.08 14.16
C ASP A 68 4.85 13.63 14.69
N LYS A 69 4.08 12.80 14.01
CA LYS A 69 3.90 11.39 14.34
C LYS A 69 4.09 10.53 13.09
N LEU A 70 4.59 9.32 13.32
CA LEU A 70 4.65 8.26 12.32
C LEU A 70 3.66 7.18 12.73
N ASN A 71 3.04 6.54 11.76
CA ASN A 71 2.09 5.47 12.02
C ASN A 71 2.49 4.21 11.24
N PHE A 72 2.08 3.06 11.75
CA PHE A 72 2.14 1.80 11.02
C PHE A 72 1.06 0.83 11.50
N LEU A 73 0.60 -0.01 10.58
CA LEU A 73 -0.26 -1.13 10.88
C LEU A 73 0.61 -2.31 11.32
N ARG A 74 0.41 -2.79 12.54
CA ARG A 74 1.08 -3.97 13.09
C ARG A 74 0.14 -5.16 13.03
N VAL A 75 0.50 -6.20 12.28
CA VAL A 75 -0.24 -7.46 12.21
C VAL A 75 0.60 -8.57 12.82
N ARG A 76 0.04 -9.31 13.78
CA ARG A 76 0.67 -10.44 14.46
C ARG A 76 -0.31 -11.57 14.73
N HIS A 77 0.19 -12.74 15.05
CA HIS A 77 -0.67 -13.86 15.48
C HIS A 77 -1.29 -13.55 16.86
N VAL A 78 -2.57 -13.94 17.07
CA VAL A 78 -3.29 -13.68 18.35
C VAL A 78 -2.57 -14.24 19.56
N ASN A 79 -1.92 -15.40 19.42
CA ASN A 79 -1.12 -16.07 20.47
C ASN A 79 0.38 -15.73 20.38
N GLY A 80 0.78 -14.83 19.47
CA GLY A 80 2.17 -14.43 19.29
C GLY A 80 2.66 -13.53 20.45
N PRO A 81 3.99 -13.37 20.57
CA PRO A 81 4.58 -12.54 21.59
C PRO A 81 4.07 -11.11 21.51
N VAL A 82 3.98 -10.44 22.66
CA VAL A 82 3.60 -9.02 22.72
C VAL A 82 4.78 -8.14 22.29
N ASN A 83 6.00 -8.48 22.76
CA ASN A 83 7.22 -7.79 22.36
C ASN A 83 7.68 -8.31 20.99
N PRO A 84 7.80 -7.45 19.96
CA PRO A 84 8.24 -7.86 18.62
C PRO A 84 9.60 -8.55 18.59
N SER A 85 10.52 -8.16 19.50
CA SER A 85 11.85 -8.77 19.60
C SER A 85 11.80 -10.27 19.90
N ASP A 86 10.70 -10.76 20.47
CA ASP A 86 10.49 -12.18 20.79
C ASP A 86 9.87 -12.96 19.60
N ALA A 87 9.39 -12.28 18.56
CA ALA A 87 8.93 -12.92 17.33
C ALA A 87 10.09 -13.65 16.61
N ASN A 88 9.77 -14.65 15.80
CA ASN A 88 10.77 -15.35 15.01
C ASN A 88 11.28 -14.50 13.84
N ARG A 89 10.41 -13.74 13.19
CA ARG A 89 10.71 -12.79 12.11
C ARG A 89 9.77 -11.59 12.18
N ILE A 90 10.25 -10.47 11.67
CA ILE A 90 9.50 -9.21 11.58
C ILE A 90 9.73 -8.67 10.17
N LEU A 91 8.65 -8.51 9.40
CA LEU A 91 8.69 -7.86 8.09
C LEU A 91 8.20 -6.42 8.25
N ILE A 92 8.94 -5.46 7.71
CA ILE A 92 8.59 -4.03 7.78
C ILE A 92 8.57 -3.49 6.36
N ALA A 93 7.38 -3.09 5.88
CA ALA A 93 7.13 -2.77 4.48
C ALA A 93 6.76 -1.30 4.26
N GLN A 94 7.35 -0.71 3.21
CA GLN A 94 6.93 0.57 2.65
C GLN A 94 5.87 0.35 1.54
N PRO A 95 4.80 1.13 1.50
CA PRO A 95 3.81 1.07 0.44
C PRO A 95 4.32 1.66 -0.89
N GLY A 96 3.58 1.40 -1.96
CA GLY A 96 3.81 1.95 -3.29
C GLY A 96 3.44 3.43 -3.41
N VAL A 97 3.49 3.96 -4.63
CA VAL A 97 3.00 5.31 -4.94
C VAL A 97 1.49 5.38 -4.68
N LEU A 98 1.03 6.37 -3.94
CA LEU A 98 -0.38 6.59 -3.60
C LEU A 98 -1.01 5.48 -2.75
N GLU A 99 -0.23 4.60 -2.16
CA GLU A 99 -0.68 3.55 -1.26
C GLU A 99 -0.49 3.92 0.21
N GLY A 100 -1.43 3.51 1.05
CA GLY A 100 -1.35 3.57 2.51
C GLY A 100 -1.13 2.19 3.14
N ALA A 101 -1.07 2.15 4.47
CA ALA A 101 -0.73 0.93 5.22
C ALA A 101 -1.75 -0.21 5.05
N SER A 102 -3.05 0.09 4.90
CA SER A 102 -4.04 -0.97 4.77
C SER A 102 -4.01 -1.71 3.44
N ALA A 103 -3.22 -1.26 2.46
CA ALA A 103 -2.95 -2.03 1.24
C ALA A 103 -2.30 -3.40 1.55
N PHE A 104 -1.51 -3.49 2.62
CA PHE A 104 -0.88 -4.73 3.07
C PHE A 104 -1.78 -5.63 3.93
N TYR A 105 -3.02 -5.22 4.19
CA TYR A 105 -3.88 -5.86 5.19
C TYR A 105 -4.08 -7.35 4.94
N ASN A 106 -4.24 -7.74 3.67
CA ASN A 106 -4.48 -9.14 3.28
C ASN A 106 -3.19 -9.97 3.31
N VAL A 107 -2.14 -9.54 2.61
CA VAL A 107 -0.86 -10.27 2.54
C VAL A 107 -0.22 -10.42 3.92
N ALA A 108 -0.30 -9.40 4.79
CA ALA A 108 0.22 -9.46 6.15
C ALA A 108 -0.53 -10.50 7.00
N ALA A 109 -1.87 -10.53 6.93
CA ALA A 109 -2.69 -11.47 7.67
C ALA A 109 -2.48 -12.91 7.19
N ASN A 110 -2.38 -13.11 5.87
CA ASN A 110 -2.09 -14.40 5.27
C ASN A 110 -0.70 -14.91 5.69
N LEU A 111 0.34 -14.09 5.59
CA LEU A 111 1.70 -14.43 5.99
C LEU A 111 1.78 -14.85 7.46
N VAL A 112 1.20 -14.05 8.35
CA VAL A 112 1.18 -14.32 9.80
C VAL A 112 0.47 -15.63 10.11
N THR A 113 -0.68 -15.88 9.48
CA THR A 113 -1.47 -17.10 9.67
C THR A 113 -0.71 -18.32 9.18
N ARG A 114 -0.16 -18.27 7.98
CA ARG A 114 0.56 -19.39 7.37
C ARG A 114 1.89 -19.68 8.06
N ALA A 115 2.62 -18.65 8.51
CA ALA A 115 3.85 -18.85 9.29
C ALA A 115 3.61 -19.72 10.54
N TYR A 116 2.50 -19.47 11.22
CA TYR A 116 2.13 -20.29 12.39
C TYR A 116 1.64 -21.68 11.98
N ASN A 117 0.71 -21.78 11.05
CA ASN A 117 0.10 -23.04 10.66
C ASN A 117 1.08 -24.02 9.99
N GLU A 118 1.97 -23.52 9.13
CA GLU A 118 2.88 -24.35 8.33
C GLU A 118 4.25 -24.57 8.99
N LYS A 119 4.75 -23.59 9.73
CA LYS A 119 6.10 -23.62 10.30
C LYS A 119 6.12 -23.60 11.83
N GLY A 120 4.98 -23.39 12.52
CA GLY A 120 4.92 -23.21 13.97
C GLY A 120 5.69 -21.95 14.44
N LYS A 121 5.78 -20.90 13.59
CA LYS A 121 6.57 -19.71 13.84
C LYS A 121 5.68 -18.49 14.00
N PHE A 122 6.04 -17.60 14.92
CA PHE A 122 5.41 -16.30 15.07
C PHE A 122 6.13 -15.27 14.20
N VAL A 123 5.41 -14.71 13.24
CA VAL A 123 5.85 -13.61 12.39
C VAL A 123 5.04 -12.37 12.73
N GLU A 124 5.64 -11.22 12.65
CA GLU A 124 4.96 -9.92 12.64
C GLU A 124 5.15 -9.23 11.30
N PHE A 125 4.13 -8.48 10.88
CA PHE A 125 4.20 -7.62 9.69
C PHE A 125 3.84 -6.19 10.10
N TRP A 126 4.72 -5.23 9.77
CA TRP A 126 4.52 -3.80 10.01
C TRP A 126 4.42 -3.10 8.66
N ALA A 127 3.24 -2.62 8.32
CA ALA A 127 3.03 -1.81 7.13
C ALA A 127 3.11 -0.32 7.51
N ILE A 128 4.07 0.38 6.94
CA ILE A 128 4.29 1.80 7.23
C ILE A 128 3.17 2.64 6.63
N ASP A 129 2.69 3.59 7.40
CA ASP A 129 1.78 4.64 6.96
C ASP A 129 2.60 5.93 6.84
N ARG A 130 2.88 6.36 5.58
CA ARG A 130 3.79 7.49 5.37
C ARG A 130 3.30 8.76 6.07
N ARG A 131 4.24 9.60 6.50
CA ARG A 131 3.98 10.81 7.28
C ARG A 131 2.91 11.74 6.67
N SER A 132 2.84 11.84 5.35
CA SER A 132 1.82 12.60 4.61
C SER A 132 0.39 12.19 4.91
N ASN A 133 0.15 10.93 5.34
CA ASN A 133 -1.16 10.44 5.75
C ASN A 133 -1.70 11.10 7.03
N CYS A 134 -0.88 11.86 7.75
CA CYS A 134 -1.35 12.75 8.83
C CYS A 134 -2.39 13.80 8.37
N LEU A 135 -2.44 14.08 7.06
CA LEU A 135 -3.40 15.02 6.46
C LEU A 135 -4.75 14.36 6.12
N GLU A 136 -4.87 13.06 6.29
CA GLU A 136 -6.09 12.35 5.96
C GLU A 136 -7.15 12.51 7.03
N ASP A 137 -8.36 12.81 6.57
CA ASP A 137 -9.55 12.89 7.43
C ASP A 137 -10.45 11.68 7.18
N MET A 138 -10.39 10.68 8.05
CA MET A 138 -11.19 9.47 8.02
C MET A 138 -12.51 9.59 8.82
N ASN A 139 -12.88 10.80 9.28
CA ASN A 139 -14.04 10.99 10.14
C ASN A 139 -15.37 10.69 9.43
N GLY A 140 -15.45 10.94 8.12
CA GLY A 140 -16.65 10.56 7.35
C GLY A 140 -16.87 9.04 7.33
N LEU A 141 -15.81 8.25 7.20
CA LEU A 141 -15.89 6.79 7.27
C LEU A 141 -16.26 6.32 8.69
N ARG A 142 -15.67 6.93 9.73
CA ARG A 142 -16.02 6.63 11.13
C ARG A 142 -17.50 6.93 11.40
N LEU A 143 -17.98 8.08 10.95
CA LEU A 143 -19.39 8.46 11.09
C LEU A 143 -20.33 7.46 10.41
N ALA A 144 -20.04 7.08 9.16
CA ALA A 144 -20.84 6.09 8.43
C ALA A 144 -20.88 4.72 9.13
N ARG A 145 -19.76 4.30 9.73
CA ARG A 145 -19.71 3.04 10.50
C ARG A 145 -20.49 3.10 11.80
N GLU A 146 -20.40 4.20 12.54
CA GLU A 146 -21.13 4.37 13.80
C GLU A 146 -22.65 4.41 13.59
N THR A 147 -23.09 5.07 12.51
CA THR A 147 -24.51 5.20 12.20
C THR A 147 -25.10 4.04 11.40
N GLY A 148 -24.24 3.23 10.76
CA GLY A 148 -24.64 2.20 9.79
C GLY A 148 -25.26 2.79 8.51
N ASN A 149 -25.05 4.09 8.24
CA ASN A 149 -25.61 4.80 7.10
C ASN A 149 -24.50 5.31 6.17
N LEU A 150 -24.38 4.71 4.99
CA LEU A 150 -23.36 5.07 4.00
C LEU A 150 -23.46 6.53 3.54
N HIS A 151 -24.68 7.11 3.49
CA HIS A 151 -24.86 8.51 3.14
C HIS A 151 -24.15 9.47 4.09
N ASP A 152 -23.94 9.09 5.33
CA ASP A 152 -23.27 9.92 6.33
C ASP A 152 -21.80 10.19 6.00
N LEU A 153 -21.14 9.27 5.28
CA LEU A 153 -19.82 9.51 4.70
C LEU A 153 -19.86 10.69 3.72
N VAL A 154 -20.81 10.65 2.78
CA VAL A 154 -20.98 11.71 1.77
C VAL A 154 -21.41 13.02 2.44
N ASP A 155 -22.32 12.96 3.41
CA ASP A 155 -22.81 14.14 4.12
C ASP A 155 -21.70 14.83 4.92
N TYR A 156 -20.77 14.08 5.51
CA TYR A 156 -19.62 14.63 6.20
C TYR A 156 -18.70 15.41 5.23
N TYR A 157 -18.29 14.80 4.12
CA TYR A 157 -17.35 15.44 3.20
C TYR A 157 -17.97 16.51 2.30
N TYR A 158 -19.27 16.46 2.02
CA TYR A 158 -19.87 17.33 1.01
C TYR A 158 -21.02 18.21 1.53
N ARG A 159 -21.64 17.89 2.68
CA ARG A 159 -22.82 18.59 3.20
C ARG A 159 -22.62 19.14 4.60
N ASN A 160 -21.35 19.23 5.02
CA ASN A 160 -20.97 19.82 6.30
C ASN A 160 -21.62 19.13 7.54
N LYS A 161 -21.92 17.83 7.45
CA LYS A 161 -22.41 17.06 8.59
C LYS A 161 -21.26 16.90 9.62
N PRO A 162 -21.46 17.20 10.91
CA PRO A 162 -20.41 17.09 11.89
C PRO A 162 -20.23 15.64 12.38
N TYR A 163 -18.99 15.31 12.78
CA TYR A 163 -18.66 14.14 13.55
C TYR A 163 -17.97 14.57 14.86
N HIS A 164 -18.54 14.23 16.02
CA HIS A 164 -18.09 14.72 17.35
C HIS A 164 -17.81 16.23 17.40
N GLY A 165 -18.66 17.02 16.73
CA GLY A 165 -18.55 18.48 16.67
C GLY A 165 -17.47 19.01 15.71
N GLN A 166 -16.77 18.13 15.00
CA GLN A 166 -15.80 18.50 13.95
C GLN A 166 -16.46 18.42 12.58
N HIS A 167 -16.07 19.33 11.70
CA HIS A 167 -16.50 19.36 10.31
C HIS A 167 -15.32 19.14 9.39
N PHE A 168 -15.57 18.58 8.22
CA PHE A 168 -14.56 18.46 7.18
C PHE A 168 -14.10 19.85 6.73
N GLN A 169 -12.78 20.06 6.74
CA GLN A 169 -12.17 21.37 6.40
C GLN A 169 -11.93 21.55 4.90
N GLY A 170 -12.32 20.58 4.09
CA GLY A 170 -12.06 20.57 2.66
C GLY A 170 -10.73 19.89 2.29
N TYR A 171 -10.59 19.59 1.00
CA TYR A 171 -9.36 19.01 0.47
C TYR A 171 -8.29 20.08 0.30
N ILE A 172 -7.06 19.78 0.76
CA ILE A 172 -5.89 20.64 0.54
C ILE A 172 -5.60 20.70 -0.97
N LYS A 173 -5.23 21.87 -1.45
CA LYS A 173 -4.84 22.08 -2.84
C LYS A 173 -3.31 22.06 -3.00
N PRO A 174 -2.76 21.54 -4.11
CA PRO A 174 -1.33 21.24 -4.23
C PRO A 174 -0.42 22.48 -4.19
N LEU A 175 -0.94 23.66 -4.50
CA LEU A 175 -0.17 24.92 -4.54
C LEU A 175 -0.37 25.83 -3.30
N THR A 176 -1.23 25.44 -2.34
CA THR A 176 -1.51 26.26 -1.14
C THR A 176 -0.45 26.08 -0.06
N ASP A 177 -0.36 27.04 0.84
CA ASP A 177 0.62 27.02 1.94
C ASP A 177 0.40 25.87 2.92
N ASP A 178 -0.81 25.34 3.03
CA ASP A 178 -1.12 24.16 3.85
C ASP A 178 -0.35 22.90 3.40
N ALA A 179 0.03 22.82 2.11
CA ALA A 179 0.84 21.74 1.55
C ALA A 179 2.35 22.06 1.53
N LYS A 180 2.79 23.23 1.99
CA LYS A 180 4.18 23.72 1.82
C LYS A 180 5.21 22.80 2.48
N TRP A 181 4.91 22.28 3.63
CA TRP A 181 5.79 21.38 4.39
C TRP A 181 6.03 20.04 3.69
N LEU A 182 5.11 19.57 2.83
CA LEU A 182 5.27 18.32 2.05
C LEU A 182 6.51 18.37 1.13
N VAL A 183 6.99 19.56 0.77
CA VAL A 183 8.23 19.71 -0.02
C VAL A 183 9.45 19.22 0.76
N GLU A 184 9.38 19.17 2.09
CA GLU A 184 10.48 18.64 2.92
C GLU A 184 10.38 17.11 3.12
N ILE A 185 9.30 16.48 2.65
CA ILE A 185 9.12 15.02 2.67
C ILE A 185 9.59 14.45 1.32
N GLY A 186 10.89 14.34 1.17
CA GLY A 186 11.55 13.66 0.06
C GLY A 186 12.07 12.27 0.50
N MET A 187 12.97 11.72 -0.30
CA MET A 187 13.54 10.39 -0.02
C MET A 187 14.27 10.35 1.31
N GLU A 188 15.15 11.31 1.59
CA GLU A 188 15.92 11.36 2.83
C GLU A 188 15.01 11.33 4.07
N GLN A 189 13.97 12.20 4.12
CA GLN A 189 13.06 12.23 5.25
C GLN A 189 12.25 10.94 5.37
N THR A 190 11.81 10.37 4.25
CA THR A 190 11.07 9.09 4.23
C THR A 190 11.93 7.95 4.79
N LEU A 191 13.20 7.88 4.42
CA LEU A 191 14.12 6.86 4.95
C LEU A 191 14.44 7.09 6.44
N LYS A 192 14.61 8.34 6.88
CA LYS A 192 14.78 8.68 8.31
C LYS A 192 13.55 8.28 9.13
N ASP A 193 12.36 8.56 8.63
CA ASP A 193 11.10 8.16 9.28
C ASP A 193 11.00 6.64 9.43
N TRP A 194 11.41 5.92 8.39
CA TRP A 194 11.43 4.45 8.43
C TRP A 194 12.46 3.94 9.45
N ASN A 195 13.66 4.51 9.46
CA ASN A 195 14.71 4.16 10.40
C ASN A 195 14.30 4.44 11.87
N GLU A 196 13.59 5.53 12.14
CA GLU A 196 13.00 5.84 13.45
C GLU A 196 12.05 4.73 13.93
N VAL A 197 11.16 4.26 13.06
CA VAL A 197 10.25 3.15 13.39
C VAL A 197 11.03 1.88 13.69
N ILE A 198 12.02 1.53 12.86
CA ILE A 198 12.79 0.29 12.97
C ILE A 198 13.65 0.29 14.23
N THR A 199 14.48 1.32 14.39
CA THR A 199 15.52 1.33 15.45
C THR A 199 14.94 1.57 16.83
N ARG A 200 13.88 2.38 16.95
CA ARG A 200 13.19 2.60 18.24
C ARG A 200 12.20 1.50 18.56
N GLY A 201 11.55 0.91 17.55
CA GLY A 201 10.64 -0.21 17.76
C GLY A 201 11.37 -1.51 18.10
N ILE A 202 12.57 -1.71 17.56
CA ILE A 202 13.44 -2.86 17.80
C ILE A 202 14.84 -2.34 18.17
N PRO A 203 15.07 -1.95 19.44
CA PRO A 203 16.30 -1.26 19.84
C PRO A 203 17.56 -2.09 19.73
N ASP A 204 17.48 -3.43 19.91
CA ASP A 204 18.65 -4.30 19.85
C ASP A 204 19.09 -4.52 18.39
N PRO A 205 20.30 -4.03 17.98
CA PRO A 205 20.81 -4.21 16.64
C PRO A 205 21.03 -5.69 16.27
N ALA A 206 21.33 -6.56 17.23
CA ALA A 206 21.50 -7.98 16.97
C ALA A 206 20.15 -8.64 16.59
N VAL A 207 19.05 -8.20 17.21
CA VAL A 207 17.70 -8.64 16.83
C VAL A 207 17.36 -8.14 15.43
N ARG A 208 17.66 -6.88 15.10
CA ARG A 208 17.41 -6.36 13.75
C ARG A 208 18.16 -7.16 12.69
N GLN A 209 19.43 -7.37 12.85
CA GLN A 209 20.28 -8.12 11.91
C GLN A 209 19.90 -9.61 11.76
N GLN A 210 19.18 -10.19 12.70
CA GLN A 210 18.79 -11.60 12.67
C GLN A 210 17.33 -11.84 12.29
N LYS A 211 16.44 -10.89 12.55
CA LYS A 211 15.00 -11.11 12.50
C LYS A 211 14.21 -10.12 11.66
N VAL A 212 14.76 -8.91 11.39
CA VAL A 212 14.03 -7.87 10.66
C VAL A 212 14.31 -7.99 9.16
N TYR A 213 13.23 -8.13 8.39
CA TYR A 213 13.27 -8.07 6.94
C TYR A 213 12.60 -6.78 6.50
N ILE A 214 13.32 -5.98 5.73
CA ILE A 214 12.85 -4.69 5.24
C ILE A 214 12.44 -4.85 3.78
N GLY A 215 11.32 -4.25 3.39
CA GLY A 215 10.86 -4.40 2.02
C GLY A 215 9.73 -3.44 1.68
N GLY A 216 9.05 -3.72 0.57
CA GLY A 216 7.89 -2.94 0.18
C GLY A 216 7.32 -3.34 -1.17
N HIS A 217 6.21 -2.70 -1.50
CA HIS A 217 5.51 -2.87 -2.76
C HIS A 217 5.85 -1.73 -3.71
N SER A 218 5.97 -2.03 -5.01
CA SER A 218 6.12 -1.00 -6.03
C SER A 218 7.26 -0.02 -5.68
N LEU A 219 7.00 1.27 -5.50
CA LEU A 219 7.98 2.25 -5.01
C LEU A 219 8.70 1.77 -3.74
N GLY A 220 8.02 1.03 -2.86
CA GLY A 220 8.60 0.50 -1.62
C GLY A 220 9.81 -0.40 -1.83
N GLY A 221 9.91 -1.13 -2.94
CA GLY A 221 11.11 -1.89 -3.31
C GLY A 221 12.31 -0.99 -3.61
N PHE A 222 12.11 0.10 -4.35
CA PHE A 222 13.16 1.11 -4.61
C PHE A 222 13.58 1.82 -3.34
N LEU A 223 12.62 2.20 -2.47
CA LEU A 223 12.93 2.77 -1.16
C LEU A 223 13.74 1.79 -0.29
N THR A 224 13.50 0.49 -0.42
CA THR A 224 14.27 -0.55 0.27
C THR A 224 15.73 -0.57 -0.20
N GLY A 225 15.96 -0.48 -1.51
CA GLY A 225 17.31 -0.38 -2.06
C GLY A 225 18.04 0.88 -1.60
N ALA A 226 17.35 2.03 -1.63
CA ALA A 226 17.87 3.29 -1.12
C ALA A 226 18.17 3.21 0.39
N TYR A 227 17.27 2.60 1.19
CA TYR A 227 17.47 2.39 2.62
C TYR A 227 18.71 1.54 2.91
N ALA A 228 18.89 0.43 2.18
CA ALA A 228 20.05 -0.45 2.33
C ALA A 228 21.38 0.28 2.11
N CYS A 229 21.38 1.28 1.21
CA CYS A 229 22.55 2.06 0.85
C CYS A 229 22.69 3.38 1.64
N ALA A 230 21.73 3.70 2.51
CA ALA A 230 21.73 4.95 3.28
C ALA A 230 22.65 4.86 4.51
N ASP A 231 23.11 6.04 4.93
CA ASP A 231 23.79 6.31 6.18
C ASP A 231 22.93 7.26 7.03
N PHE A 232 22.80 7.00 8.32
CA PHE A 232 21.86 7.75 9.17
C PHE A 232 22.49 8.68 10.18
N ASP A 233 23.81 8.56 10.47
CA ASP A 233 24.54 9.51 11.34
C ASP A 233 25.33 10.56 10.55
N GLY A 234 25.50 10.38 9.25
CA GLY A 234 26.21 11.27 8.35
C GLY A 234 27.72 11.07 8.32
N ASP A 235 28.21 10.00 8.95
CA ASP A 235 29.63 9.61 8.90
C ASP A 235 29.80 8.26 8.16
N PRO A 236 30.12 8.28 6.86
CA PRO A 236 30.24 7.05 6.07
C PRO A 236 31.35 6.08 6.52
N THR A 237 32.16 6.49 7.50
CA THR A 237 33.19 5.63 8.09
C THR A 237 32.65 4.77 9.24
N THR A 238 31.48 5.11 9.80
CA THR A 238 30.76 4.33 10.80
C THR A 238 29.64 3.55 10.14
N ILE A 239 29.62 2.24 10.33
CA ILE A 239 28.63 1.37 9.66
C ILE A 239 27.53 0.85 10.59
N ALA A 240 27.58 1.24 11.86
CA ALA A 240 26.64 0.73 12.86
C ALA A 240 25.19 1.15 12.59
N ASP A 241 24.99 2.33 12.04
CA ASP A 241 23.72 2.90 11.66
C ASP A 241 23.40 2.77 10.16
N ALA A 242 24.38 2.32 9.34
CA ALA A 242 24.14 2.04 7.92
C ALA A 242 22.91 1.16 7.73
N GLY A 243 22.10 1.47 6.71
CA GLY A 243 20.81 0.81 6.48
C GLY A 243 20.90 -0.70 6.37
N TYR A 244 21.96 -1.23 5.72
CA TYR A 244 22.16 -2.67 5.60
C TYR A 244 22.44 -3.37 6.94
N ASN A 245 22.83 -2.64 7.97
CA ASN A 245 23.03 -3.17 9.32
C ASN A 245 21.75 -3.14 10.18
N GLN A 246 20.64 -2.64 9.64
CA GLN A 246 19.36 -2.64 10.31
C GLN A 246 18.44 -3.80 9.89
N ALA A 247 18.90 -4.71 9.02
CA ALA A 247 18.09 -5.78 8.47
C ALA A 247 18.82 -7.13 8.42
N ALA A 248 18.02 -8.21 8.42
CA ALA A 248 18.43 -9.58 8.13
C ALA A 248 18.35 -9.91 6.63
N GLY A 249 17.50 -9.20 5.88
CA GLY A 249 17.28 -9.38 4.45
C GLY A 249 16.28 -8.38 3.89
N TYR A 250 16.08 -8.43 2.58
CA TYR A 250 15.23 -7.51 1.84
C TYR A 250 14.23 -8.25 0.98
N PHE A 251 13.01 -7.69 0.85
CA PHE A 251 11.98 -8.22 -0.05
C PHE A 251 11.31 -7.09 -0.85
N ALA A 252 10.98 -7.37 -2.10
CA ALA A 252 10.16 -6.50 -2.93
C ALA A 252 8.96 -7.27 -3.47
N LEU A 253 7.82 -6.61 -3.55
CA LEU A 253 6.55 -7.12 -4.07
C LEU A 253 6.19 -6.32 -5.32
N ASP A 254 6.11 -6.99 -6.46
CA ASP A 254 6.02 -6.42 -7.80
C ASP A 254 6.90 -5.19 -7.99
N SER A 255 8.19 -5.38 -7.65
CA SER A 255 9.20 -4.32 -7.64
C SER A 255 10.61 -4.90 -7.68
N LEU A 256 11.60 -4.00 -7.75
CA LEU A 256 13.01 -4.30 -7.76
C LEU A 256 13.73 -3.59 -6.61
N ILE A 257 14.57 -4.31 -5.87
CA ILE A 257 15.48 -3.71 -4.89
C ILE A 257 16.75 -3.27 -5.62
N THR A 258 16.87 -1.97 -5.80
CA THR A 258 18.01 -1.33 -6.50
C THR A 258 18.31 0.03 -5.88
N SER A 259 19.54 0.50 -6.00
CA SER A 259 19.94 1.87 -5.65
C SER A 259 19.75 2.84 -6.81
N ASP A 260 19.46 2.34 -8.00
CA ASP A 260 19.26 3.16 -9.19
C ASP A 260 17.89 3.84 -9.17
N PRO A 261 17.77 5.07 -9.70
CA PRO A 261 16.48 5.73 -9.83
C PRO A 261 15.49 4.96 -10.72
N LEU A 262 14.19 5.13 -10.45
CA LEU A 262 13.11 4.55 -11.26
C LEU A 262 13.20 4.89 -12.76
N LEU A 263 13.83 6.02 -13.13
CA LEU A 263 14.04 6.40 -14.54
C LEU A 263 15.06 5.52 -15.26
N SER A 264 15.97 4.87 -14.53
CA SER A 264 16.92 3.90 -15.13
C SER A 264 16.22 2.57 -15.45
N VAL A 265 15.06 2.33 -14.86
CA VAL A 265 14.25 1.15 -15.10
C VAL A 265 13.45 1.36 -16.39
N GLN A 266 13.70 0.55 -17.41
CA GLN A 266 12.97 0.55 -18.67
C GLN A 266 11.67 -0.24 -18.54
N ALA A 267 10.71 0.29 -17.78
CA ALA A 267 9.42 -0.34 -17.61
C ALA A 267 8.36 0.34 -18.49
N GLY A 268 7.64 -0.45 -19.29
CA GLY A 268 6.59 0.05 -20.18
C GLY A 268 5.52 0.87 -19.47
N ASP A 269 5.18 0.51 -18.26
CA ASP A 269 4.10 1.13 -17.50
C ASP A 269 4.54 2.33 -16.65
N LEU A 270 5.80 2.37 -16.21
CA LEU A 270 6.38 3.60 -15.63
C LEU A 270 6.49 4.72 -16.67
N VAL A 271 6.65 4.40 -17.94
CA VAL A 271 6.54 5.39 -19.02
C VAL A 271 5.17 6.04 -19.00
N SER A 272 4.11 5.28 -18.74
CA SER A 272 2.74 5.79 -18.60
C SER A 272 2.59 6.67 -17.36
N LEU A 273 3.11 6.27 -16.21
CA LEU A 273 3.12 7.08 -14.99
C LEU A 273 3.97 8.35 -15.17
N ARG A 274 5.15 8.24 -15.75
CA ARG A 274 6.01 9.37 -16.10
C ARG A 274 5.33 10.33 -17.07
N ASN A 275 4.64 9.81 -18.10
CA ASN A 275 3.86 10.63 -19.03
C ASN A 275 2.66 11.27 -18.35
N LEU A 276 2.04 10.56 -17.38
CA LEU A 276 0.93 11.04 -16.56
C LEU A 276 1.36 12.19 -15.63
N LEU A 277 2.55 12.09 -15.03
CA LEU A 277 3.12 13.13 -14.16
C LEU A 277 3.72 14.31 -14.95
N GLY A 278 3.85 14.16 -16.27
CA GLY A 278 4.42 15.18 -17.15
C GLY A 278 5.96 15.24 -17.12
N LYS A 279 6.51 16.24 -17.81
CA LYS A 279 7.95 16.51 -17.73
C LYS A 279 8.26 17.18 -16.41
N ILE A 280 9.06 16.52 -15.57
CA ILE A 280 9.58 17.11 -14.34
C ILE A 280 10.62 18.17 -14.74
N PRO A 281 10.43 19.44 -14.40
CA PRO A 281 11.38 20.49 -14.75
C PRO A 281 12.65 20.41 -13.90
N ASP A 282 13.78 20.82 -14.49
CA ASP A 282 15.00 21.03 -13.71
C ASP A 282 14.72 22.01 -12.56
N GLY A 283 15.19 21.68 -11.35
CA GLY A 283 14.92 22.48 -10.17
C GLY A 283 13.48 22.38 -9.62
N ALA A 284 12.75 21.30 -9.94
CA ALA A 284 11.37 21.07 -9.48
C ALA A 284 11.16 21.33 -7.98
N VAL A 285 12.10 20.91 -7.12
CA VAL A 285 12.02 21.15 -5.66
C VAL A 285 12.01 22.64 -5.34
N SER A 286 12.82 23.45 -6.03
CA SER A 286 12.83 24.91 -5.85
C SER A 286 11.51 25.53 -6.30
N LEU A 287 10.92 25.05 -7.40
CA LEU A 287 9.61 25.48 -7.88
C LEU A 287 8.48 25.08 -6.92
N MET A 288 8.53 23.89 -6.33
CA MET A 288 7.60 23.46 -5.27
C MET A 288 7.69 24.38 -4.04
N ARG A 289 8.90 24.71 -3.58
CA ARG A 289 9.11 25.64 -2.46
C ARG A 289 8.54 27.02 -2.77
N ALA A 290 8.68 27.49 -4.02
CA ALA A 290 8.12 28.75 -4.49
C ALA A 290 6.60 28.71 -4.74
N GLY A 291 5.95 27.54 -4.69
CA GLY A 291 4.53 27.39 -5.00
C GLY A 291 4.18 27.46 -6.48
N LEU A 292 5.17 27.22 -7.34
CA LEU A 292 5.04 27.22 -8.80
C LEU A 292 4.92 25.83 -9.41
N PHE A 293 5.05 24.77 -8.58
CA PHE A 293 4.87 23.39 -8.96
C PHE A 293 4.14 22.63 -7.83
N GLU A 294 3.37 21.60 -8.18
CA GLU A 294 2.58 20.84 -7.22
C GLU A 294 3.45 20.24 -6.11
N ARG A 295 2.96 20.28 -4.86
CA ARG A 295 3.65 19.77 -3.68
C ARG A 295 3.28 18.34 -3.32
N PHE A 296 2.21 17.83 -3.90
CA PHE A 296 1.83 16.42 -3.87
C PHE A 296 1.29 16.01 -5.25
N VAL A 297 1.27 14.70 -5.53
CA VAL A 297 0.80 14.16 -6.80
C VAL A 297 -0.67 14.51 -6.99
N PHE A 298 -0.96 15.23 -8.05
CA PHE A 298 -2.28 15.75 -8.35
C PHE A 298 -2.52 15.77 -9.85
N LEU A 299 -3.54 15.04 -10.31
CA LEU A 299 -3.96 15.02 -11.70
C LEU A 299 -5.47 15.26 -11.76
N PRO A 300 -5.92 16.43 -12.21
CA PRO A 300 -7.34 16.77 -12.25
C PRO A 300 -8.17 15.72 -12.99
N GLY A 301 -9.26 15.27 -12.36
CA GLY A 301 -10.18 14.28 -12.93
C GLY A 301 -9.72 12.82 -12.88
N VAL A 302 -8.49 12.53 -12.45
CA VAL A 302 -7.94 11.16 -12.35
C VAL A 302 -7.36 10.88 -10.97
N ILE A 303 -6.43 11.71 -10.49
CA ILE A 303 -5.77 11.55 -9.18
C ILE A 303 -5.95 12.84 -8.39
N THR A 304 -6.89 12.85 -7.48
CA THR A 304 -7.11 13.95 -6.53
C THR A 304 -7.49 13.35 -5.17
N PRO A 305 -7.23 14.05 -4.05
CA PRO A 305 -7.66 13.58 -2.73
C PRO A 305 -9.15 13.24 -2.67
N GLU A 306 -10.00 13.98 -3.40
CA GLU A 306 -11.42 13.73 -3.50
C GLU A 306 -11.74 12.40 -4.21
N ILE A 307 -11.09 12.11 -5.34
CA ILE A 307 -11.29 10.85 -6.08
C ILE A 307 -10.81 9.66 -5.24
N MET A 308 -9.70 9.80 -4.55
CA MET A 308 -9.15 8.75 -3.69
C MET A 308 -10.05 8.48 -2.47
N HIS A 309 -10.74 9.50 -1.92
CA HIS A 309 -11.79 9.32 -0.93
C HIS A 309 -13.01 8.56 -1.49
N LEU A 310 -13.34 8.73 -2.77
CA LEU A 310 -14.40 7.94 -3.39
C LEU A 310 -14.05 6.45 -3.39
N LEU A 311 -12.79 6.11 -3.62
CA LEU A 311 -12.34 4.71 -3.60
C LEU A 311 -12.54 4.10 -2.20
N THR A 312 -12.16 4.80 -1.14
CA THR A 312 -12.44 4.39 0.25
C THR A 312 -13.94 4.21 0.48
N GLY A 313 -14.77 5.14 -0.02
CA GLY A 313 -16.23 5.11 0.12
C GLY A 313 -16.87 3.93 -0.61
N VAL A 314 -16.49 3.65 -1.86
CA VAL A 314 -17.02 2.49 -2.60
C VAL A 314 -16.52 1.18 -2.03
N GLY A 315 -15.28 1.13 -1.53
CA GLY A 315 -14.74 -0.03 -0.80
C GLY A 315 -15.55 -0.33 0.46
N TYR A 316 -15.86 0.69 1.26
CA TYR A 316 -16.71 0.52 2.44
C TYR A 316 -18.13 0.06 2.08
N ALA A 317 -18.74 0.64 1.02
CA ALA A 317 -20.05 0.20 0.55
C ALA A 317 -20.05 -1.27 0.12
N ALA A 318 -19.04 -1.69 -0.62
CA ALA A 318 -18.87 -3.08 -1.04
C ALA A 318 -18.63 -4.02 0.17
N MET A 319 -17.88 -3.56 1.18
CA MET A 319 -17.63 -4.33 2.40
C MET A 319 -18.92 -4.61 3.20
N VAL A 320 -19.82 -3.63 3.31
CA VAL A 320 -21.00 -3.76 4.18
C VAL A 320 -22.23 -4.30 3.46
N ALA A 321 -22.36 -4.08 2.15
CA ALA A 321 -23.54 -4.47 1.37
C ALA A 321 -23.17 -4.75 -0.11
N PRO A 322 -22.34 -5.78 -0.39
CA PRO A 322 -21.75 -6.04 -1.71
C PRO A 322 -22.79 -6.13 -2.83
N ASP A 323 -23.88 -6.88 -2.61
CA ASP A 323 -24.91 -7.19 -3.61
C ASP A 323 -26.03 -6.14 -3.70
N THR A 324 -26.00 -5.11 -2.85
CA THR A 324 -27.00 -4.06 -2.88
C THR A 324 -26.74 -3.10 -4.04
N GLU A 325 -27.79 -2.72 -4.77
CA GLU A 325 -27.69 -1.67 -5.77
C GLU A 325 -27.20 -0.38 -5.14
N THR A 326 -26.11 0.17 -5.67
CA THR A 326 -25.53 1.40 -5.14
C THR A 326 -26.37 2.63 -5.50
N ASP A 327 -26.55 3.51 -4.54
CA ASP A 327 -27.09 4.85 -4.77
C ASP A 327 -26.03 5.97 -4.69
N LEU A 328 -24.77 5.59 -4.39
CA LEU A 328 -23.65 6.53 -4.28
C LEU A 328 -23.47 7.39 -5.54
N ILE A 329 -23.64 6.81 -6.73
CA ILE A 329 -23.50 7.53 -7.99
C ILE A 329 -24.47 8.74 -8.04
N ALA A 330 -25.71 8.55 -7.56
CA ALA A 330 -26.72 9.60 -7.55
C ALA A 330 -26.58 10.53 -6.33
N TYR A 331 -26.09 10.01 -5.22
CA TYR A 331 -26.01 10.74 -3.96
C TYR A 331 -24.82 11.69 -3.88
N LEU A 332 -23.70 11.35 -4.54
CA LEU A 332 -22.51 12.19 -4.62
C LEU A 332 -22.78 13.49 -5.38
N PRO A 333 -22.34 14.65 -4.86
CA PRO A 333 -22.38 15.88 -5.60
C PRO A 333 -21.54 15.80 -6.88
N ALA A 334 -22.03 16.39 -7.94
CA ALA A 334 -21.34 16.40 -9.22
C ALA A 334 -20.22 17.47 -9.26
N SER A 335 -19.20 17.33 -8.38
CA SER A 335 -17.97 18.13 -8.46
C SER A 335 -17.22 17.87 -9.78
N ASP A 336 -16.25 18.70 -10.11
CA ASP A 336 -15.47 18.49 -11.34
C ASP A 336 -14.59 17.23 -11.24
N SER A 337 -14.08 16.90 -10.04
CA SER A 337 -13.35 15.65 -9.77
C SER A 337 -14.24 14.42 -9.97
N VAL A 338 -15.44 14.41 -9.37
CA VAL A 338 -16.41 13.32 -9.51
C VAL A 338 -16.84 13.13 -10.96
N LYS A 339 -17.13 14.23 -11.67
CA LYS A 339 -17.47 14.17 -13.11
C LYS A 339 -16.30 13.65 -13.95
N GLY A 340 -15.08 14.11 -13.67
CA GLY A 340 -13.87 13.66 -14.35
C GLY A 340 -13.64 12.17 -14.15
N CYS A 341 -13.73 11.70 -12.91
CA CYS A 341 -13.66 10.30 -12.54
C CYS A 341 -14.71 9.46 -13.28
N TYR A 342 -15.97 9.85 -13.24
CA TYR A 342 -17.03 9.12 -13.92
C TYR A 342 -16.83 9.06 -15.44
N ARG A 343 -16.32 10.11 -16.07
CA ARG A 343 -15.98 10.09 -17.49
C ARG A 343 -14.83 9.14 -17.77
N PHE A 344 -13.78 9.19 -16.95
CA PHE A 344 -12.59 8.36 -17.14
C PHE A 344 -12.94 6.87 -17.12
N TYR A 345 -13.70 6.43 -16.13
CA TYR A 345 -14.07 5.02 -16.00
C TYR A 345 -15.15 4.59 -16.98
N HIS A 346 -16.02 5.50 -17.42
CA HIS A 346 -17.24 5.13 -18.17
C HIS A 346 -17.22 5.53 -19.66
N SER A 347 -16.06 5.96 -20.18
CA SER A 347 -15.87 6.26 -21.61
C SER A 347 -15.25 5.10 -22.33
N ARG A 348 -15.87 4.69 -23.43
CA ARG A 348 -15.37 3.60 -24.27
C ARG A 348 -14.17 4.02 -25.13
N ASN A 349 -14.17 5.29 -25.55
CA ASN A 349 -13.15 5.90 -26.42
C ASN A 349 -13.04 7.40 -26.12
N ILE A 350 -12.07 8.07 -26.74
CA ILE A 350 -11.83 9.50 -26.53
C ILE A 350 -13.05 10.39 -26.88
N TRP A 351 -13.84 10.02 -27.88
CA TRP A 351 -15.01 10.78 -28.29
C TRP A 351 -16.12 10.70 -27.24
N ASP A 352 -16.32 9.52 -26.66
CA ASP A 352 -17.24 9.32 -25.53
C ASP A 352 -16.80 10.16 -24.32
N TYR A 353 -15.49 10.18 -24.03
CA TYR A 353 -14.95 11.00 -22.94
C TYR A 353 -15.20 12.50 -23.16
N LEU A 354 -14.91 13.01 -24.34
CA LEU A 354 -15.15 14.43 -24.67
C LEU A 354 -16.65 14.78 -24.67
N ALA A 355 -17.49 13.88 -25.14
CA ALA A 355 -18.95 14.06 -25.20
C ALA A 355 -19.66 13.73 -23.87
N SER A 356 -18.98 13.13 -22.87
CA SER A 356 -19.57 12.57 -21.65
C SER A 356 -20.73 11.59 -21.93
N LYS A 357 -20.50 10.66 -22.88
CA LYS A 357 -21.51 9.69 -23.32
C LYS A 357 -20.90 8.29 -23.45
N PRO A 358 -21.65 7.24 -23.03
CA PRO A 358 -22.86 7.34 -22.21
C PRO A 358 -22.52 7.85 -20.80
N SER A 359 -23.46 8.50 -20.14
CA SER A 359 -23.27 8.94 -18.76
C SER A 359 -23.38 7.75 -17.82
N ILE A 360 -22.52 7.67 -16.80
CA ILE A 360 -22.59 6.66 -15.73
C ILE A 360 -23.98 6.62 -15.08
N TYR A 361 -24.69 7.73 -14.97
CA TYR A 361 -26.04 7.83 -14.44
C TYR A 361 -27.11 7.04 -15.23
N LYS A 362 -26.75 6.44 -16.34
CA LYS A 362 -27.61 5.54 -17.12
C LYS A 362 -27.42 4.07 -16.76
N PHE A 363 -26.49 3.74 -15.90
CA PHE A 363 -26.18 2.37 -15.50
C PHE A 363 -26.53 2.14 -14.04
N ARG A 364 -26.76 0.90 -13.70
CA ARG A 364 -27.06 0.43 -12.36
C ARG A 364 -25.99 -0.60 -11.98
N TYR A 365 -25.38 -0.44 -10.83
CA TYR A 365 -24.36 -1.33 -10.30
C TYR A 365 -24.69 -1.76 -8.88
N THR A 366 -24.27 -2.96 -8.50
CA THR A 366 -24.12 -3.29 -7.07
C THR A 366 -22.91 -2.54 -6.50
N ASN A 367 -22.84 -2.42 -5.17
CA ASN A 367 -21.68 -1.77 -4.52
C ASN A 367 -20.38 -2.47 -4.90
N GLN A 368 -20.35 -3.82 -4.94
CA GLN A 368 -19.17 -4.57 -5.33
C GLN A 368 -18.79 -4.35 -6.80
N ALA A 369 -19.77 -4.33 -7.71
CA ALA A 369 -19.50 -4.03 -9.12
C ALA A 369 -19.00 -2.59 -9.34
N LEU A 370 -19.46 -1.63 -8.55
CA LEU A 370 -18.95 -0.26 -8.60
C LEU A 370 -17.50 -0.20 -8.07
N MET A 371 -17.17 -0.88 -6.98
CA MET A 371 -15.80 -0.96 -6.47
C MET A 371 -14.87 -1.61 -7.51
N ALA A 372 -15.27 -2.75 -8.05
CA ALA A 372 -14.48 -3.46 -9.05
C ALA A 372 -14.27 -2.63 -10.33
N LEU A 373 -15.23 -1.84 -10.77
CA LEU A 373 -15.04 -0.89 -11.88
C LEU A 373 -13.83 0.04 -11.67
N PHE A 374 -13.45 0.33 -10.43
CA PHE A 374 -12.32 1.19 -10.10
C PHE A 374 -10.99 0.46 -9.93
N MET A 375 -10.99 -0.87 -9.77
CA MET A 375 -9.79 -1.60 -9.37
C MET A 375 -9.47 -2.81 -10.24
N ASP A 376 -10.48 -3.40 -10.92
CA ASP A 376 -10.33 -4.64 -11.68
C ASP A 376 -9.57 -4.43 -12.99
N ASP A 377 -8.67 -5.34 -13.35
CA ASP A 377 -7.83 -5.27 -14.53
C ASP A 377 -8.62 -5.27 -15.85
N ASN A 378 -9.83 -5.83 -15.86
CA ASN A 378 -10.73 -5.78 -17.00
C ASN A 378 -11.54 -4.47 -17.10
N ALA A 379 -11.46 -3.58 -16.11
CA ALA A 379 -12.21 -2.32 -16.09
C ALA A 379 -11.32 -1.08 -15.93
N MET A 380 -10.27 -1.19 -15.11
CA MET A 380 -9.30 -0.16 -14.78
C MET A 380 -8.19 -0.10 -15.85
N PRO A 381 -7.98 1.04 -16.52
CA PRO A 381 -6.97 1.14 -17.58
C PRO A 381 -5.56 1.49 -17.07
N ILE A 382 -5.33 1.60 -15.77
CA ILE A 382 -4.04 2.00 -15.19
C ILE A 382 -3.45 0.81 -14.42
N ASN A 383 -2.44 0.16 -14.97
CA ASN A 383 -1.89 -1.11 -14.48
C ASN A 383 -1.42 -1.06 -13.02
N ILE A 384 -0.83 0.06 -12.57
CA ILE A 384 -0.31 0.18 -11.19
C ILE A 384 -1.39 0.19 -10.09
N ILE A 385 -2.67 0.18 -10.45
CA ILE A 385 -3.79 0.10 -9.51
C ILE A 385 -4.76 -1.02 -9.87
N GLN A 386 -4.31 -2.00 -10.66
CA GLN A 386 -5.09 -3.17 -11.06
C GLN A 386 -4.94 -4.34 -10.10
N ALA A 387 -6.07 -4.99 -9.82
CA ALA A 387 -6.17 -6.30 -9.20
C ALA A 387 -7.11 -7.18 -10.03
N SER A 388 -6.90 -8.48 -10.05
CA SER A 388 -7.72 -9.46 -10.78
C SER A 388 -8.87 -9.94 -9.89
N LEU A 389 -10.02 -9.28 -9.98
CA LEU A 389 -11.15 -9.46 -9.04
C LEU A 389 -12.24 -10.40 -9.57
N GLY A 390 -12.29 -10.60 -10.87
CA GLY A 390 -13.37 -11.33 -11.53
C GLY A 390 -13.93 -10.61 -12.74
N PHE A 391 -15.26 -10.61 -12.93
CA PHE A 391 -15.87 -10.01 -14.11
C PHE A 391 -17.28 -9.47 -13.90
N PHE A 392 -17.72 -8.61 -14.81
CA PHE A 392 -19.10 -8.10 -14.84
C PHE A 392 -20.12 -9.22 -15.01
N GLY A 393 -21.17 -9.20 -14.18
CA GLY A 393 -22.39 -9.97 -14.34
C GLY A 393 -23.60 -9.06 -14.62
N GLY A 394 -24.74 -9.67 -14.92
CA GLY A 394 -26.05 -9.01 -14.98
C GLY A 394 -26.33 -8.17 -16.23
N GLY A 395 -25.35 -7.89 -17.10
CA GLY A 395 -25.56 -7.07 -18.30
C GLY A 395 -24.50 -7.30 -19.37
N SER A 396 -24.72 -6.75 -20.57
CA SER A 396 -23.78 -6.85 -21.68
C SER A 396 -22.63 -5.89 -21.51
N VAL A 397 -21.44 -6.32 -21.96
CA VAL A 397 -20.20 -5.55 -21.98
C VAL A 397 -19.67 -5.42 -23.40
N ALA A 398 -18.79 -4.46 -23.63
CA ALA A 398 -18.03 -4.31 -24.87
C ALA A 398 -16.60 -3.89 -24.52
N GLU A 399 -15.71 -4.04 -25.46
CA GLU A 399 -14.32 -3.63 -25.36
C GLU A 399 -14.18 -2.11 -25.19
N LYS A 400 -13.29 -1.70 -24.28
CA LYS A 400 -12.96 -0.30 -23.96
C LYS A 400 -11.58 0.04 -24.51
N HIS A 401 -11.47 1.18 -25.20
CA HIS A 401 -10.23 1.65 -25.84
C HIS A 401 -9.72 2.99 -25.25
N PHE A 402 -10.27 3.43 -24.14
CA PHE A 402 -9.89 4.69 -23.48
C PHE A 402 -9.28 4.39 -22.11
N PRO A 403 -8.21 5.11 -21.70
CA PRO A 403 -7.52 6.22 -22.39
C PRO A 403 -6.42 5.80 -23.37
N PHE A 404 -5.94 4.55 -23.36
CA PHE A 404 -4.67 4.17 -24.01
C PHE A 404 -4.80 3.18 -25.17
N GLY A 405 -5.98 2.98 -25.72
CA GLY A 405 -6.13 2.00 -26.78
C GLY A 405 -5.74 0.60 -26.31
N SER A 406 -6.50 0.05 -25.39
CA SER A 406 -6.23 -1.24 -24.77
C SER A 406 -6.08 -2.35 -25.82
N GLY A 407 -5.18 -3.27 -25.58
CA GLY A 407 -5.00 -4.47 -26.40
C GLY A 407 -6.11 -5.52 -26.26
N GLY A 408 -7.38 -5.09 -26.06
CA GLY A 408 -8.54 -5.97 -26.05
C GLY A 408 -8.90 -6.60 -24.70
N THR A 409 -8.26 -6.18 -23.60
CA THR A 409 -8.51 -6.74 -22.27
C THR A 409 -9.54 -5.96 -21.45
N LEU A 410 -9.73 -4.66 -21.74
CA LEU A 410 -10.65 -3.83 -20.97
C LEU A 410 -12.10 -3.95 -21.47
N ALA A 411 -13.02 -4.09 -20.53
CA ALA A 411 -14.45 -4.19 -20.74
C ALA A 411 -15.19 -2.99 -20.13
N ILE A 412 -16.33 -2.64 -20.72
CA ILE A 412 -17.22 -1.61 -20.21
C ILE A 412 -18.68 -2.03 -20.37
N ALA A 413 -19.52 -1.68 -19.40
CA ALA A 413 -20.96 -1.88 -19.46
C ALA A 413 -21.59 -1.14 -20.65
N THR A 414 -22.51 -1.80 -21.39
CA THR A 414 -23.15 -1.25 -22.60
C THR A 414 -24.66 -1.06 -22.50
N ASN A 415 -25.34 -1.84 -21.66
CA ASN A 415 -26.80 -1.76 -21.53
C ASN A 415 -27.22 -0.59 -20.65
N SER A 416 -27.39 0.57 -21.24
CA SER A 416 -27.87 1.76 -20.55
C SER A 416 -29.40 1.77 -20.43
N GLY A 417 -29.87 2.24 -19.28
CA GLY A 417 -31.28 2.59 -19.05
C GLY A 417 -31.56 4.08 -19.26
N THR A 418 -32.62 4.56 -18.61
CA THR A 418 -32.87 5.98 -18.42
C THR A 418 -32.42 6.39 -17.04
N TYR A 419 -31.53 7.35 -16.90
CA TYR A 419 -30.99 7.93 -15.67
C TYR A 419 -31.30 7.10 -14.39
N LEU A 420 -30.40 6.18 -14.03
CA LEU A 420 -30.52 5.26 -12.87
C LEU A 420 -31.82 4.44 -12.79
N LYS A 421 -32.56 4.36 -13.90
CA LYS A 421 -33.84 3.61 -13.97
C LYS A 421 -33.88 2.84 -15.29
N LYS A 422 -34.46 1.64 -15.25
CA LYS A 422 -34.57 0.72 -16.39
C LYS A 422 -33.15 0.33 -16.92
N GLY A 423 -32.98 -0.82 -17.34
CA GLY A 423 -31.72 -1.46 -17.69
C GLY A 423 -31.34 -2.51 -16.65
N PRO A 424 -30.42 -3.39 -16.99
CA PRO A 424 -29.97 -4.42 -16.08
C PRO A 424 -29.21 -3.83 -14.90
N LEU A 425 -29.23 -4.54 -13.78
CA LEU A 425 -28.34 -4.28 -12.66
C LEU A 425 -27.05 -5.05 -12.94
N TYR A 426 -25.94 -4.33 -13.10
CA TYR A 426 -24.61 -4.93 -13.19
C TYR A 426 -24.19 -5.40 -11.81
N THR A 427 -23.84 -6.69 -11.73
CA THR A 427 -23.28 -7.36 -10.55
C THR A 427 -21.82 -7.68 -10.80
N TRP A 428 -21.16 -8.25 -9.81
CA TRP A 428 -19.79 -8.74 -9.94
C TRP A 428 -19.77 -10.25 -9.74
N ILE A 429 -19.07 -10.96 -10.63
CA ILE A 429 -18.74 -12.37 -10.52
C ILE A 429 -17.36 -12.41 -9.91
N ASN A 430 -17.24 -12.85 -8.67
CA ASN A 430 -15.98 -12.82 -7.92
C ASN A 430 -14.95 -13.81 -8.50
N TYR A 431 -13.68 -13.66 -8.15
CA TYR A 431 -12.57 -14.46 -8.68
C TYR A 431 -12.85 -15.96 -8.68
N ASN A 432 -13.43 -16.49 -7.60
CA ASN A 432 -13.71 -17.91 -7.40
C ASN A 432 -15.08 -18.38 -8.00
N GLU A 433 -15.81 -17.48 -8.61
CA GLU A 433 -17.10 -17.75 -9.25
C GLU A 433 -17.01 -17.76 -10.78
N ILE A 434 -15.83 -17.47 -11.34
CA ILE A 434 -15.60 -17.41 -12.79
C ILE A 434 -15.67 -18.79 -13.43
N GLU A 435 -15.28 -19.85 -12.73
CA GLU A 435 -15.27 -21.20 -13.28
C GLU A 435 -16.69 -21.66 -13.67
N GLY A 436 -16.85 -22.13 -14.91
CA GLY A 436 -18.15 -22.56 -15.44
C GLY A 436 -19.05 -21.42 -15.92
N VAL A 437 -18.66 -20.16 -15.76
CA VAL A 437 -19.36 -19.01 -16.32
C VAL A 437 -18.85 -18.72 -17.74
N THR A 438 -19.78 -18.42 -18.66
CA THR A 438 -19.40 -17.96 -20.01
C THR A 438 -19.03 -16.49 -19.97
N ILE A 439 -17.73 -16.20 -19.99
CA ILE A 439 -17.20 -14.84 -20.08
C ILE A 439 -17.30 -14.38 -21.54
N PRO A 440 -17.81 -13.16 -21.80
CA PRO A 440 -17.83 -12.60 -23.15
C PRO A 440 -16.43 -12.50 -23.77
N ASN A 441 -16.39 -12.57 -25.09
CA ASN A 441 -15.15 -12.35 -25.83
C ASN A 441 -14.97 -10.85 -26.18
N ASN A 442 -13.72 -10.44 -26.27
CA ASN A 442 -13.32 -9.18 -26.90
C ASN A 442 -13.51 -9.25 -28.44
N ASN A 443 -13.12 -8.19 -29.14
CA ASN A 443 -13.26 -8.10 -30.60
C ASN A 443 -12.37 -9.10 -31.37
N ASP A 444 -11.32 -9.63 -30.74
CA ASP A 444 -10.42 -10.64 -31.30
C ASP A 444 -10.91 -12.08 -31.06
N GLY A 445 -12.06 -12.24 -30.42
CA GLY A 445 -12.66 -13.54 -30.11
C GLY A 445 -12.06 -14.27 -28.90
N VAL A 446 -11.29 -13.56 -28.07
CA VAL A 446 -10.68 -14.08 -26.83
C VAL A 446 -11.53 -13.66 -25.64
N PRO A 447 -11.82 -14.55 -24.66
CA PRO A 447 -12.50 -14.14 -23.43
C PRO A 447 -11.76 -13.01 -22.72
N PHE A 448 -12.49 -12.04 -22.17
CA PHE A 448 -11.87 -10.95 -21.39
C PHE A 448 -11.03 -11.46 -20.25
N THR A 449 -11.53 -12.49 -19.55
CA THR A 449 -10.78 -13.17 -18.48
C THR A 449 -11.08 -14.66 -18.42
N THR A 450 -10.39 -15.37 -17.55
CA THR A 450 -10.58 -16.80 -17.24
C THR A 450 -10.36 -17.03 -15.75
N ALA A 451 -10.88 -18.12 -15.18
CA ALA A 451 -10.71 -18.44 -13.76
C ALA A 451 -9.23 -18.50 -13.31
N GLY A 452 -8.31 -18.90 -14.21
CA GLY A 452 -6.87 -18.93 -13.90
C GLY A 452 -6.17 -17.57 -13.87
N LYS A 453 -6.85 -16.50 -14.27
CA LYS A 453 -6.32 -15.12 -14.21
C LYS A 453 -6.85 -14.34 -13.01
N GLU A 454 -7.96 -14.78 -12.43
CA GLU A 454 -8.58 -14.09 -11.31
C GLU A 454 -8.05 -14.65 -10.00
N VAL A 455 -7.45 -13.80 -9.18
CA VAL A 455 -6.69 -14.22 -8.00
C VAL A 455 -7.05 -13.45 -6.72
N THR A 456 -7.74 -12.31 -6.82
CA THR A 456 -8.09 -11.46 -5.68
C THR A 456 -9.58 -11.57 -5.33
N ASP A 457 -9.90 -11.86 -4.07
CA ASP A 457 -11.29 -11.82 -3.57
C ASP A 457 -11.76 -10.37 -3.40
N ALA A 458 -12.82 -10.00 -4.13
CA ALA A 458 -13.41 -8.66 -4.06
C ALA A 458 -13.87 -8.28 -2.63
N ASN A 459 -14.26 -9.26 -1.80
CA ASN A 459 -14.63 -8.99 -0.41
C ASN A 459 -13.39 -8.70 0.46
N ASP A 460 -12.26 -9.34 0.20
CA ASP A 460 -10.99 -9.08 0.90
C ASP A 460 -10.44 -7.71 0.52
N LEU A 461 -10.50 -7.34 -0.76
CA LEU A 461 -10.14 -5.99 -1.21
C LEU A 461 -11.06 -4.94 -0.59
N ALA A 462 -12.38 -5.15 -0.56
CA ALA A 462 -13.33 -4.24 0.08
C ALA A 462 -13.00 -4.01 1.57
N ARG A 463 -12.61 -5.07 2.30
CA ARG A 463 -12.16 -4.96 3.69
C ARG A 463 -10.89 -4.11 3.82
N SER A 464 -9.94 -4.26 2.92
CA SER A 464 -8.69 -3.46 2.91
C SER A 464 -8.95 -1.99 2.60
N LEU A 465 -9.81 -1.70 1.60
CA LEU A 465 -10.21 -0.34 1.22
C LEU A 465 -11.00 0.38 2.31
N GLY A 466 -11.89 -0.34 2.99
CA GLY A 466 -12.74 0.20 4.04
C GLY A 466 -12.13 0.12 5.45
N ALA A 467 -10.87 -0.28 5.63
CA ALA A 467 -10.24 -0.47 6.94
C ALA A 467 -9.99 0.83 7.70
N LEU A 468 -10.02 0.76 9.03
CA LEU A 468 -9.67 1.84 9.95
C LEU A 468 -8.58 1.38 10.94
N PRO A 469 -7.73 2.26 11.44
CA PRO A 469 -7.73 3.73 11.25
C PRO A 469 -6.87 4.19 10.07
N MET A 470 -6.22 3.28 9.33
CA MET A 470 -5.32 3.60 8.22
C MET A 470 -5.99 3.32 6.88
N ASP A 471 -5.73 4.16 5.89
CA ASP A 471 -6.33 4.04 4.56
C ASP A 471 -5.52 3.09 3.66
N PHE A 472 -6.17 2.60 2.63
CA PHE A 472 -5.54 1.86 1.53
C PHE A 472 -4.76 2.79 0.59
N VAL A 473 -5.21 4.02 0.45
CA VAL A 473 -4.64 5.02 -0.46
C VAL A 473 -4.02 6.19 0.29
N GLU A 474 -2.91 6.70 -0.23
CA GLU A 474 -2.28 7.92 0.25
C GLU A 474 -2.70 9.11 -0.60
N LYS A 475 -3.54 9.98 -0.06
CA LYS A 475 -4.20 11.07 -0.80
C LYS A 475 -3.30 12.27 -1.07
N TYR A 476 -2.25 12.44 -0.27
CA TYR A 476 -1.33 13.58 -0.34
C TYR A 476 0.12 13.13 -0.54
N PHE A 477 0.33 12.20 -1.48
CA PHE A 477 1.64 11.64 -1.77
C PHE A 477 2.62 12.75 -2.19
N PRO A 478 3.77 12.96 -1.46
CA PRO A 478 4.65 14.08 -1.70
C PRO A 478 5.28 14.05 -3.10
N MET A 479 5.11 15.14 -3.85
CA MET A 479 5.68 15.26 -5.20
C MET A 479 7.21 15.21 -5.16
N ARG A 480 7.86 15.74 -4.10
CA ARG A 480 9.30 15.63 -3.94
C ARG A 480 9.77 14.19 -3.86
N LEU A 481 9.08 13.33 -3.11
CA LEU A 481 9.40 11.91 -3.04
C LEU A 481 9.27 11.25 -4.42
N ALA A 482 8.20 11.55 -5.16
CA ALA A 482 8.03 11.07 -6.53
C ALA A 482 9.20 11.48 -7.44
N VAL A 483 9.59 12.76 -7.40
CA VAL A 483 10.70 13.31 -8.21
C VAL A 483 12.03 12.66 -7.86
N GLU A 484 12.38 12.60 -6.55
CA GLU A 484 13.66 12.05 -6.10
C GLU A 484 13.75 10.54 -6.36
N SER A 485 12.65 9.82 -6.29
CA SER A 485 12.60 8.39 -6.63
C SER A 485 12.85 8.13 -8.12
N MET A 486 12.47 9.09 -9.00
CA MET A 486 12.68 8.97 -10.43
C MET A 486 14.04 9.50 -10.91
N MET A 487 14.60 10.50 -10.23
CA MET A 487 15.82 11.19 -10.66
C MET A 487 17.05 10.85 -9.82
N GLY A 488 16.88 10.13 -8.71
CA GLY A 488 17.93 9.86 -7.72
C GLY A 488 18.00 10.94 -6.64
N SER A 489 18.70 10.60 -5.57
CA SER A 489 18.97 11.49 -4.44
C SER A 489 20.34 11.18 -3.83
N ASP A 490 20.86 12.09 -3.03
CA ASP A 490 22.18 11.98 -2.38
C ASP A 490 22.19 11.02 -1.18
N VAL A 491 21.14 10.18 -1.02
CA VAL A 491 21.04 9.24 0.11
C VAL A 491 21.89 7.96 -0.05
N ILE A 492 22.41 7.71 -1.24
CA ILE A 492 23.22 6.53 -1.55
C ILE A 492 24.67 6.77 -1.10
N VAL A 493 24.98 6.31 0.10
CA VAL A 493 26.32 6.45 0.72
C VAL A 493 27.11 5.14 0.66
N HIS A 494 26.41 4.01 0.86
CA HIS A 494 26.98 2.67 0.82
C HIS A 494 26.48 1.90 -0.42
N PRO A 495 27.05 2.08 -1.61
CA PRO A 495 26.51 1.50 -2.85
C PRO A 495 26.42 -0.03 -2.84
N ASP A 496 27.26 -0.70 -2.04
CA ASP A 496 27.24 -2.17 -1.88
C ASP A 496 26.25 -2.64 -0.79
N GLY A 497 25.49 -1.76 -0.16
CA GLY A 497 24.61 -2.08 0.97
C GLY A 497 23.59 -3.17 0.67
N ILE A 498 23.04 -3.20 -0.55
CA ILE A 498 22.09 -4.22 -0.97
C ILE A 498 22.71 -5.61 -0.94
N SER A 499 23.95 -5.74 -1.42
CA SER A 499 24.65 -7.02 -1.51
C SER A 499 25.07 -7.61 -0.16
N GLN A 500 24.97 -6.82 0.92
CA GLN A 500 25.33 -7.27 2.28
C GLN A 500 24.29 -8.22 2.90
N ARG A 501 23.10 -8.32 2.32
CA ARG A 501 21.99 -9.13 2.85
C ARG A 501 21.29 -9.91 1.74
N PRO A 502 20.65 -11.04 2.06
CA PRO A 502 19.83 -11.76 1.08
C PRO A 502 18.67 -10.90 0.59
N VAL A 503 18.32 -11.06 -0.70
CA VAL A 503 17.29 -10.31 -1.41
C VAL A 503 16.32 -11.26 -2.09
N ILE A 504 15.03 -10.95 -2.04
CA ILE A 504 14.00 -11.56 -2.91
C ILE A 504 13.18 -10.47 -3.59
N ASN A 505 13.05 -10.54 -4.92
CA ASN A 505 12.12 -9.73 -5.71
C ASN A 505 11.02 -10.65 -6.21
N ILE A 506 9.81 -10.50 -5.72
CA ILE A 506 8.63 -11.27 -6.14
C ILE A 506 7.85 -10.41 -7.12
N VAL A 507 7.72 -10.87 -8.36
CA VAL A 507 7.19 -10.08 -9.47
C VAL A 507 5.85 -10.64 -9.94
N ALA A 508 4.90 -9.75 -10.20
CA ALA A 508 3.63 -10.06 -10.84
C ALA A 508 3.83 -10.22 -12.36
N GLY A 509 3.40 -11.34 -12.93
CA GLY A 509 3.62 -11.64 -14.35
C GLY A 509 2.89 -10.69 -15.30
N ASP A 510 1.74 -10.16 -14.89
CA ASP A 510 0.93 -9.16 -15.57
C ASP A 510 0.96 -7.79 -14.88
N GLY A 511 1.91 -7.59 -13.94
CA GLY A 511 2.08 -6.39 -13.13
C GLY A 511 2.76 -5.22 -13.85
N ALA A 512 3.36 -4.32 -13.05
CA ALA A 512 3.93 -3.06 -13.56
C ALA A 512 5.25 -3.23 -14.33
N LYS A 513 5.82 -4.43 -14.41
CA LYS A 513 7.06 -4.77 -15.16
C LYS A 513 8.26 -3.89 -14.80
N LEU A 514 8.41 -3.62 -13.51
CA LEU A 514 9.45 -2.75 -12.98
C LEU A 514 10.82 -3.46 -13.04
N GLY A 515 11.65 -3.10 -14.03
CA GLY A 515 13.04 -3.58 -14.11
C GLY A 515 13.20 -5.07 -14.37
N GLU A 516 12.31 -5.69 -15.16
CA GLU A 516 12.39 -7.12 -15.48
C GLU A 516 13.76 -7.55 -16.03
N ASP A 517 14.44 -6.66 -16.77
CA ASP A 517 15.76 -6.87 -17.34
C ASP A 517 16.91 -6.85 -16.29
N GLN A 518 16.64 -6.37 -15.09
CA GLN A 518 17.59 -6.29 -13.98
C GLN A 518 17.33 -7.35 -12.88
N LEU A 519 16.28 -8.15 -13.04
CA LEU A 519 15.94 -9.20 -12.09
C LEU A 519 16.99 -10.32 -12.07
N SER A 520 17.26 -10.86 -10.87
CA SER A 520 17.99 -12.11 -10.77
C SER A 520 17.20 -13.23 -11.47
N PRO A 521 17.88 -14.18 -12.15
CA PRO A 521 17.22 -15.36 -12.74
C PRO A 521 16.39 -16.18 -11.75
N ASP A 522 16.70 -16.07 -10.46
CA ASP A 522 15.99 -16.78 -9.39
C ASP A 522 14.82 -15.97 -8.79
N SER A 523 14.53 -14.76 -9.32
CA SER A 523 13.41 -13.95 -8.86
C SER A 523 12.08 -14.62 -9.25
N PRO A 524 11.18 -14.92 -8.28
CA PRO A 524 9.88 -15.50 -8.58
C PRO A 524 9.02 -14.55 -9.42
N ILE A 525 8.61 -14.98 -10.61
CA ILE A 525 7.60 -14.30 -11.43
C ILE A 525 6.31 -15.11 -11.28
N ILE A 526 5.24 -14.48 -10.82
CA ILE A 526 3.96 -15.14 -10.56
C ILE A 526 3.00 -14.85 -11.71
N PRO A 527 2.75 -15.83 -12.61
CA PRO A 527 1.86 -15.64 -13.75
C PRO A 527 0.43 -15.27 -13.33
N GLY A 528 -0.23 -14.40 -14.10
CA GLY A 528 -1.63 -14.00 -13.88
C GLY A 528 -1.85 -12.97 -12.79
N TYR A 529 -0.81 -12.61 -12.01
CA TYR A 529 -0.91 -11.56 -11.00
C TYR A 529 -0.72 -10.17 -11.64
N ASN A 530 -1.61 -9.25 -11.35
CA ASN A 530 -1.47 -7.83 -11.60
C ASN A 530 -0.72 -7.12 -10.46
N HIS A 531 -0.50 -5.81 -10.59
CA HIS A 531 0.33 -5.04 -9.68
C HIS A 531 -0.13 -5.12 -8.21
N LEU A 532 -1.43 -5.00 -7.95
CA LEU A 532 -1.97 -5.08 -6.58
C LEU A 532 -2.20 -6.52 -6.10
N ASP A 533 -2.26 -7.51 -6.98
CA ASP A 533 -2.52 -8.90 -6.57
C ASP A 533 -1.44 -9.45 -5.64
N VAL A 534 -0.20 -8.94 -5.73
CA VAL A 534 0.87 -9.31 -4.79
C VAL A 534 0.57 -8.92 -3.33
N LEU A 535 -0.38 -8.00 -3.12
CA LEU A 535 -0.86 -7.57 -1.81
C LEU A 535 -2.23 -8.16 -1.45
N THR A 536 -3.10 -8.35 -2.46
CA THR A 536 -4.54 -8.56 -2.27
C THR A 536 -5.03 -9.96 -2.64
N ALA A 537 -4.19 -10.78 -3.27
CA ALA A 537 -4.57 -12.12 -3.70
C ALA A 537 -5.17 -12.95 -2.55
N ALA A 538 -6.22 -13.69 -2.86
CA ALA A 538 -6.94 -14.56 -1.94
C ALA A 538 -6.01 -15.65 -1.38
N ALA A 539 -6.17 -16.00 -0.12
CA ALA A 539 -5.31 -16.97 0.57
C ALA A 539 -5.25 -18.34 -0.10
N VAL A 540 -6.34 -18.74 -0.76
CA VAL A 540 -6.46 -19.96 -1.56
C VAL A 540 -6.88 -19.56 -2.97
N GLN A 541 -6.13 -20.00 -3.97
CA GLN A 541 -6.37 -19.71 -5.37
C GLN A 541 -7.37 -20.67 -6.01
N ASN A 542 -7.82 -20.37 -7.23
CA ASN A 542 -8.83 -21.18 -7.93
C ASN A 542 -8.37 -22.62 -8.26
N ASP A 543 -7.07 -22.87 -8.30
CA ASP A 543 -6.49 -24.20 -8.42
C ASP A 543 -6.43 -24.99 -7.09
N GLY A 544 -6.90 -24.39 -6.00
CA GLY A 544 -6.86 -24.94 -4.64
C GLY A 544 -5.52 -24.79 -3.93
N GLU A 545 -4.52 -24.20 -4.60
CA GLU A 545 -3.19 -23.98 -4.02
C GLU A 545 -3.16 -22.71 -3.15
N PRO A 546 -2.26 -22.66 -2.16
CA PRO A 546 -2.03 -21.47 -1.38
C PRO A 546 -1.48 -20.32 -2.23
N GLU A 547 -1.80 -19.10 -1.82
CA GLU A 547 -1.31 -17.87 -2.44
C GLU A 547 0.23 -17.84 -2.54
N LYS A 548 0.76 -17.44 -3.69
CA LYS A 548 2.16 -17.67 -4.07
C LYS A 548 3.13 -16.63 -3.52
N VAL A 549 2.72 -15.38 -3.29
CA VAL A 549 3.59 -14.35 -2.70
C VAL A 549 3.97 -14.75 -1.28
N THR A 550 2.99 -15.10 -0.46
CA THR A 550 3.20 -15.56 0.91
C THR A 550 4.05 -16.84 0.95
N THR A 551 3.83 -17.76 -0.01
CA THR A 551 4.66 -18.98 -0.13
C THR A 551 6.14 -18.63 -0.34
N ASN A 552 6.43 -17.73 -1.26
CA ASN A 552 7.81 -17.29 -1.54
C ASN A 552 8.43 -16.53 -0.36
N LEU A 553 7.66 -15.63 0.28
CA LEU A 553 8.12 -14.93 1.48
C LEU A 553 8.46 -15.90 2.62
N LEU A 554 7.59 -16.90 2.90
CA LEU A 554 7.83 -17.90 3.95
C LEU A 554 9.09 -18.72 3.69
N ASN A 555 9.32 -19.12 2.45
CA ASN A 555 10.53 -19.87 2.08
C ASN A 555 11.77 -19.01 2.18
N PHE A 556 11.68 -17.72 1.88
CA PHE A 556 12.78 -16.77 1.99
C PHE A 556 13.16 -16.47 3.46
N ILE A 557 12.19 -16.22 4.32
CA ILE A 557 12.47 -15.85 5.72
C ILE A 557 12.72 -17.07 6.62
N PHE A 558 12.40 -18.29 6.17
CA PHE A 558 12.66 -19.58 6.83
C PHE A 558 13.21 -20.59 5.81
N PRO A 559 14.43 -20.39 5.32
CA PRO A 559 15.07 -21.25 4.33
C PRO A 559 15.28 -22.69 4.79
#